data_9462da0805c41cad0e3c847849ac8f5c
#
_entry.id   9462da0805c41cad0e3c847849ac8f5c
#
_cell.length_a   1.000
_cell.length_b   1.000
_cell.length_c   1.000
_cell.angle_alpha   90.00
_cell.angle_beta   90.00
_cell.angle_gamma   90.00
#
_symmetry.space_group_name_H-M   'P 1'
#
loop_
_entity.id
_entity.type
_entity.pdbx_description
1 polymer ?
#
loop_
_entity_poly.entity_id
_entity_poly.type
_entity_poly.pdbx_seq_one_letter_code
_entity_poly.pdbx_strand_id
1 'polypeptide(L)'
;MPSLYPWRFRLGRRLPCGLLLASLVLVCSCKPAQKPDTQQADQMAMWLDSVPQLKTLDVSNAEIGELAKAHEAGLTDPSTVVLIQLARDRKQPLADGQSIAGLLNAGSSEQTVLELARLNQLGVWAGQAQAMRLVGLSDKVILAVAQRRSKGLPVLSGVKLGELKNAGASDALILEMVQRGDSEQTASNYIAQRNRAAGGHNFVFQGHGHKKS
;
A
#
# COMPACT_ATOMS: atom_id res chain seq x y z
N MET A 1 42.82 2.37 18.12
CA MET A 1 43.68 2.58 16.92
C MET A 1 42.75 2.58 15.71
N PRO A 2 42.51 3.73 15.08
CA PRO A 2 41.69 3.83 13.89
C PRO A 2 42.53 3.77 12.63
N SER A 3 42.17 2.94 11.68
CA SER A 3 42.80 2.82 10.37
C SER A 3 42.07 3.70 9.35
N LEU A 4 42.74 4.72 8.90
CA LEU A 4 42.33 5.63 7.84
C LEU A 4 42.75 5.04 6.49
N TYR A 5 41.83 4.82 5.56
CA TYR A 5 42.15 4.57 4.15
C TYR A 5 41.84 5.83 3.32
N PRO A 6 42.84 6.39 2.59
CA PRO A 6 42.59 7.50 1.68
C PRO A 6 42.26 6.99 0.27
N TRP A 7 41.09 7.38 -0.27
CA TRP A 7 40.75 7.21 -1.67
C TRP A 7 41.45 8.27 -2.52
N ARG A 8 42.37 7.84 -3.34
CA ARG A 8 43.04 8.68 -4.37
C ARG A 8 42.15 8.76 -5.60
N PHE A 9 41.58 9.93 -5.88
CA PHE A 9 41.04 10.27 -7.18
C PHE A 9 42.16 10.50 -8.18
N ARG A 10 42.22 9.71 -9.25
CA ARG A 10 43.02 9.99 -10.44
C ARG A 10 42.23 10.86 -11.41
N LEU A 11 42.58 12.11 -11.53
CA LEU A 11 42.25 12.98 -12.67
C LEU A 11 43.11 12.57 -13.86
N GLY A 12 42.52 12.41 -15.01
CA GLY A 12 43.24 12.34 -16.26
C GLY A 12 42.38 11.94 -17.44
N ARG A 13 41.81 12.93 -18.17
CA ARG A 13 41.94 13.04 -19.63
C ARG A 13 41.18 14.26 -20.13
N ARG A 14 41.95 15.19 -20.65
CA ARG A 14 41.52 16.35 -21.44
C ARG A 14 40.93 15.83 -22.77
N LEU A 15 39.79 16.33 -23.20
CA LEU A 15 39.33 16.32 -24.58
C LEU A 15 38.84 17.73 -24.98
N PRO A 16 39.04 18.12 -26.23
CA PRO A 16 39.11 19.52 -26.61
C PRO A 16 37.76 20.16 -26.95
N CYS A 17 37.79 21.49 -26.98
CA CYS A 17 36.80 22.42 -27.43
C CYS A 17 35.99 21.97 -28.66
N GLY A 18 34.65 22.00 -28.53
CA GLY A 18 33.73 22.12 -29.63
C GLY A 18 32.60 23.01 -29.18
N LEU A 19 32.59 24.25 -29.61
CA LEU A 19 31.54 25.24 -29.45
C LEU A 19 30.25 24.71 -30.04
N LEU A 20 29.20 24.54 -29.22
CA LEU A 20 27.80 24.61 -29.67
C LEU A 20 27.00 25.26 -28.55
N LEU A 21 26.80 26.59 -28.70
CA LEU A 21 25.86 27.38 -27.97
C LEU A 21 24.45 26.91 -28.36
N ALA A 22 23.90 25.95 -27.64
CA ALA A 22 22.48 25.64 -27.64
C ALA A 22 21.88 26.34 -26.41
N SER A 23 21.29 27.50 -26.63
CA SER A 23 20.50 28.23 -25.64
C SER A 23 19.31 27.36 -25.21
N LEU A 24 19.48 26.61 -24.12
CA LEU A 24 18.40 25.90 -23.45
C LEU A 24 17.61 26.94 -22.65
N VAL A 25 16.61 27.54 -23.29
CA VAL A 25 15.58 28.32 -22.60
C VAL A 25 14.82 27.32 -21.71
N LEU A 26 15.23 27.25 -20.45
CA LEU A 26 14.45 26.62 -19.38
C LEU A 26 13.17 27.45 -19.22
N VAL A 27 12.15 27.12 -19.99
CA VAL A 27 10.77 27.55 -19.68
C VAL A 27 10.39 26.86 -18.40
N CYS A 28 10.64 27.53 -17.26
CA CYS A 28 10.01 27.21 -16.00
C CYS A 28 8.50 27.38 -16.21
N SER A 29 7.83 26.33 -16.67
CA SER A 29 6.38 26.26 -16.65
C SER A 29 5.95 26.17 -15.18
N CYS A 30 5.89 27.33 -14.52
CA CYS A 30 5.05 27.47 -13.33
C CYS A 30 3.63 27.13 -13.77
N LYS A 31 3.20 25.87 -13.54
CA LYS A 31 1.77 25.57 -13.62
C LYS A 31 1.10 26.54 -12.64
N PRO A 32 0.19 27.41 -13.10
CA PRO A 32 -0.60 28.20 -12.18
C PRO A 32 -1.29 27.20 -11.23
N ALA A 33 -1.25 27.48 -9.93
CA ALA A 33 -2.02 26.73 -8.95
C ALA A 33 -3.46 26.67 -9.50
N GLN A 34 -3.90 25.47 -9.86
CA GLN A 34 -5.27 25.27 -10.32
C GLN A 34 -6.17 25.75 -9.18
N LYS A 35 -6.93 26.81 -9.42
CA LYS A 35 -8.02 27.19 -8.54
C LYS A 35 -8.87 25.93 -8.37
N PRO A 36 -9.27 25.57 -7.14
CA PRO A 36 -10.18 24.46 -6.93
C PRO A 36 -11.38 24.68 -7.85
N ASP A 37 -11.72 23.64 -8.60
CA ASP A 37 -12.82 23.71 -9.56
C ASP A 37 -14.06 24.13 -8.78
N THR A 38 -14.65 25.26 -9.12
CA THR A 38 -15.78 25.84 -8.38
C THR A 38 -16.91 24.81 -8.26
N GLN A 39 -17.05 23.96 -9.28
CA GLN A 39 -18.02 22.88 -9.32
C GLN A 39 -17.75 21.78 -8.26
N GLN A 40 -16.51 21.47 -7.98
CA GLN A 40 -16.13 20.49 -6.94
C GLN A 40 -16.38 21.07 -5.53
N ALA A 41 -16.10 22.37 -5.34
CA ALA A 41 -16.39 23.05 -4.08
C ALA A 41 -17.89 23.11 -3.80
N ASP A 42 -18.71 23.39 -4.81
CA ASP A 42 -20.17 23.42 -4.69
C ASP A 42 -20.75 22.02 -4.41
N GLN A 43 -20.24 20.98 -5.06
CA GLN A 43 -20.65 19.59 -4.79
C GLN A 43 -20.29 19.15 -3.36
N MET A 44 -19.12 19.55 -2.86
CA MET A 44 -18.70 19.27 -1.49
C MET A 44 -19.57 20.01 -0.47
N ALA A 45 -19.94 21.25 -0.75
CA ALA A 45 -20.84 22.01 0.11
C ALA A 45 -22.23 21.38 0.18
N MET A 46 -22.77 20.93 -0.96
CA MET A 46 -24.04 20.20 -1.03
C MET A 46 -23.98 18.87 -0.28
N TRP A 47 -22.87 18.12 -0.38
CA TRP A 47 -22.70 16.87 0.34
C TRP A 47 -22.64 17.10 1.87
N LEU A 48 -21.89 18.09 2.32
CA LEU A 48 -21.86 18.49 3.74
C LEU A 48 -23.23 18.84 4.28
N ASP A 49 -24.04 19.55 3.47
CA ASP A 49 -25.38 19.93 3.87
C ASP A 49 -26.33 18.72 3.95
N SER A 50 -26.05 17.66 3.19
CA SER A 50 -26.81 16.42 3.20
C SER A 50 -26.53 15.50 4.40
N VAL A 51 -25.36 15.70 5.10
CA VAL A 51 -24.95 14.89 6.25
C VAL A 51 -24.88 15.76 7.51
N PRO A 52 -26.00 16.01 8.20
CA PRO A 52 -26.06 16.92 9.35
C PRO A 52 -25.04 16.61 10.45
N GLN A 53 -24.69 15.33 10.65
CA GLN A 53 -23.72 14.88 11.63
C GLN A 53 -22.32 15.48 11.40
N LEU A 54 -21.93 15.73 10.14
CA LEU A 54 -20.61 16.31 9.83
C LEU A 54 -20.49 17.74 10.36
N LYS A 55 -21.58 18.50 10.37
CA LYS A 55 -21.62 19.87 10.93
C LYS A 55 -21.39 19.90 12.43
N THR A 56 -21.81 18.85 13.17
CA THR A 56 -21.65 18.76 14.62
C THR A 56 -20.27 18.28 15.05
N LEU A 57 -19.48 17.73 14.14
CA LEU A 57 -18.16 17.16 14.42
C LEU A 57 -17.02 18.14 14.17
N ASP A 58 -17.33 19.42 13.93
CA ASP A 58 -16.34 20.49 13.70
C ASP A 58 -15.28 20.09 12.65
N VAL A 59 -15.75 19.71 11.47
CA VAL A 59 -14.89 19.24 10.38
C VAL A 59 -14.31 20.44 9.65
N SER A 60 -12.99 20.51 9.58
CA SER A 60 -12.28 21.58 8.87
C SER A 60 -12.39 21.44 7.35
N ASN A 61 -12.21 22.52 6.60
CA ASN A 61 -12.21 22.50 5.13
C ASN A 61 -11.14 21.54 4.53
N ALA A 62 -10.01 21.39 5.21
CA ALA A 62 -8.97 20.44 4.78
C ALA A 62 -9.45 18.98 4.93
N GLU A 63 -10.09 18.65 6.05
CA GLU A 63 -10.66 17.32 6.29
C GLU A 63 -11.79 17.01 5.32
N ILE A 64 -12.60 17.99 4.96
CA ILE A 64 -13.65 17.84 3.93
C ILE A 64 -13.05 17.40 2.61
N GLY A 65 -11.93 18.01 2.20
CA GLY A 65 -11.24 17.62 0.97
C GLY A 65 -10.73 16.18 1.00
N GLU A 66 -10.26 15.71 2.15
CA GLU A 66 -9.83 14.32 2.29
C GLU A 66 -11.03 13.35 2.32
N LEU A 67 -12.11 13.71 3.00
CA LEU A 67 -13.34 12.91 3.05
C LEU A 67 -14.01 12.80 1.68
N ALA A 68 -13.98 13.85 0.86
CA ALA A 68 -14.53 13.81 -0.48
C ALA A 68 -13.82 12.76 -1.36
N LYS A 69 -12.49 12.67 -1.30
CA LYS A 69 -11.73 11.63 -2.01
C LYS A 69 -12.14 10.21 -1.60
N ALA A 70 -12.36 10.00 -0.30
CA ALA A 70 -12.80 8.72 0.23
C ALA A 70 -14.25 8.41 -0.18
N HIS A 71 -15.13 9.40 -0.18
CA HIS A 71 -16.53 9.28 -0.61
C HIS A 71 -16.64 8.96 -2.10
N GLU A 72 -15.87 9.64 -2.95
CA GLU A 72 -15.78 9.34 -4.38
C GLU A 72 -15.33 7.90 -4.66
N ALA A 73 -14.51 7.32 -3.78
CA ALA A 73 -14.07 5.93 -3.85
C ALA A 73 -15.08 4.93 -3.26
N GLY A 74 -16.23 5.39 -2.76
CA GLY A 74 -17.33 4.56 -2.27
C GLY A 74 -17.45 4.45 -0.75
N LEU A 75 -16.76 5.31 0.03
CA LEU A 75 -17.00 5.38 1.47
C LEU A 75 -18.39 5.97 1.73
N THR A 76 -19.22 5.28 2.51
CA THR A 76 -20.56 5.77 2.84
C THR A 76 -20.55 6.87 3.89
N ASP A 77 -21.61 7.69 3.93
CA ASP A 77 -21.75 8.76 4.91
C ASP A 77 -21.71 8.27 6.37
N PRO A 78 -22.38 7.16 6.75
CA PRO A 78 -22.25 6.62 8.10
C PRO A 78 -20.83 6.25 8.48
N SER A 79 -20.06 5.67 7.56
CA SER A 79 -18.66 5.31 7.79
C SER A 79 -17.75 6.53 7.87
N THR A 80 -18.04 7.56 7.10
CA THR A 80 -17.38 8.86 7.18
C THR A 80 -17.52 9.45 8.58
N VAL A 81 -18.74 9.47 9.14
CA VAL A 81 -19.01 9.95 10.50
C VAL A 81 -18.21 9.14 11.53
N VAL A 82 -18.19 7.80 11.40
CA VAL A 82 -17.41 6.93 12.31
C VAL A 82 -15.91 7.24 12.26
N LEU A 83 -15.35 7.46 11.06
CA LEU A 83 -13.91 7.79 10.92
C LEU A 83 -13.57 9.11 11.62
N ILE A 84 -14.40 10.12 11.46
CA ILE A 84 -14.19 11.42 12.12
C ILE A 84 -14.30 11.27 13.64
N GLN A 85 -15.31 10.57 14.15
CA GLN A 85 -15.46 10.33 15.58
C GLN A 85 -14.24 9.63 16.16
N LEU A 86 -13.73 8.58 15.50
CA LEU A 86 -12.51 7.87 15.92
C LEU A 86 -11.28 8.79 15.94
N ALA A 87 -11.15 9.72 15.00
CA ALA A 87 -10.07 10.68 14.98
C ALA A 87 -10.21 11.68 16.16
N ARG A 88 -11.41 12.21 16.43
CA ARG A 88 -11.68 13.13 17.54
C ARG A 88 -11.44 12.47 18.90
N ASP A 89 -11.96 11.26 19.12
CA ASP A 89 -11.79 10.50 20.36
C ASP A 89 -10.32 10.27 20.70
N ARG A 90 -9.48 10.11 19.70
CA ARG A 90 -8.03 9.90 19.84
C ARG A 90 -7.21 11.17 19.81
N LYS A 91 -7.84 12.32 19.57
CA LYS A 91 -7.13 13.59 19.34
C LYS A 91 -6.06 13.48 18.25
N GLN A 92 -6.37 12.76 17.19
CA GLN A 92 -5.51 12.54 16.04
C GLN A 92 -6.09 13.21 14.79
N PRO A 93 -5.26 13.63 13.84
CA PRO A 93 -5.77 14.08 12.55
C PRO A 93 -6.53 12.95 11.86
N LEU A 94 -7.48 13.30 10.99
CA LEU A 94 -8.14 12.36 10.12
C LEU A 94 -7.11 11.66 9.24
N ALA A 95 -7.34 10.38 8.96
CA ALA A 95 -6.51 9.66 8.01
C ALA A 95 -6.63 10.27 6.61
N ASP A 96 -5.54 10.26 5.86
CA ASP A 96 -5.47 10.76 4.50
C ASP A 96 -6.51 10.08 3.59
N GLY A 97 -7.37 10.88 2.98
CA GLY A 97 -8.45 10.42 2.11
C GLY A 97 -7.96 9.64 0.90
N GLN A 98 -6.78 9.98 0.38
CA GLN A 98 -6.15 9.25 -0.70
C GLN A 98 -5.79 7.81 -0.28
N SER A 99 -5.33 7.61 0.95
CA SER A 99 -5.06 6.28 1.51
C SER A 99 -6.32 5.46 1.66
N ILE A 100 -7.42 6.07 2.11
CA ILE A 100 -8.74 5.43 2.21
C ILE A 100 -9.24 5.04 0.82
N ALA A 101 -9.23 5.99 -0.12
CA ALA A 101 -9.62 5.77 -1.51
C ALA A 101 -8.78 4.65 -2.16
N GLY A 102 -7.47 4.63 -1.91
CA GLY A 102 -6.57 3.60 -2.40
C GLY A 102 -6.96 2.19 -1.94
N LEU A 103 -7.35 2.03 -0.67
CA LEU A 103 -7.83 0.75 -0.13
C LEU A 103 -9.14 0.31 -0.79
N LEU A 104 -10.12 1.21 -0.89
CA LEU A 104 -11.42 0.93 -1.50
C LEU A 104 -11.26 0.57 -2.99
N ASN A 105 -10.48 1.34 -3.73
CA ASN A 105 -10.18 1.08 -5.16
C ASN A 105 -9.40 -0.22 -5.39
N ALA A 106 -8.59 -0.67 -4.41
CA ALA A 106 -7.94 -1.98 -4.45
C ALA A 106 -8.92 -3.13 -4.13
N GLY A 107 -10.18 -2.83 -3.81
CA GLY A 107 -11.24 -3.79 -3.54
C GLY A 107 -11.32 -4.22 -2.07
N SER A 108 -10.74 -3.47 -1.13
CA SER A 108 -11.02 -3.67 0.29
C SER A 108 -12.46 -3.24 0.60
N SER A 109 -13.09 -3.92 1.54
CA SER A 109 -14.41 -3.53 2.02
C SER A 109 -14.32 -2.28 2.91
N GLU A 110 -15.39 -1.51 2.93
CA GLU A 110 -15.56 -0.38 3.84
C GLU A 110 -15.37 -0.80 5.31
N GLN A 111 -15.88 -1.97 5.68
CA GLN A 111 -15.68 -2.54 7.00
C GLN A 111 -14.19 -2.73 7.34
N THR A 112 -13.36 -3.12 6.37
CA THR A 112 -11.92 -3.25 6.55
C THR A 112 -11.26 -1.90 6.83
N VAL A 113 -11.68 -0.86 6.12
CA VAL A 113 -11.20 0.52 6.36
C VAL A 113 -11.54 0.95 7.79
N LEU A 114 -12.76 0.73 8.24
CA LEU A 114 -13.20 1.07 9.60
C LEU A 114 -12.43 0.28 10.67
N GLU A 115 -12.20 -1.02 10.46
CA GLU A 115 -11.42 -1.83 11.39
C GLU A 115 -9.94 -1.39 11.45
N LEU A 116 -9.32 -1.05 10.31
CA LEU A 116 -7.98 -0.47 10.27
C LEU A 116 -7.94 0.87 11.05
N ALA A 117 -8.97 1.69 10.92
CA ALA A 117 -9.10 2.91 11.71
C ALA A 117 -9.23 2.60 13.20
N ARG A 118 -10.08 1.64 13.61
CA ARG A 118 -10.23 1.22 15.01
C ARG A 118 -8.95 0.67 15.61
N LEU A 119 -8.12 0.01 14.81
CA LEU A 119 -6.82 -0.51 15.21
C LEU A 119 -5.70 0.56 15.21
N ASN A 120 -6.02 1.80 14.83
CA ASN A 120 -5.04 2.88 14.60
C ASN A 120 -3.95 2.52 13.58
N GLN A 121 -4.32 1.76 12.55
CA GLN A 121 -3.41 1.34 11.49
C GLN A 121 -3.66 2.05 10.17
N LEU A 122 -4.79 2.74 10.00
CA LEU A 122 -5.19 3.33 8.73
C LEU A 122 -4.18 4.40 8.25
N GLY A 123 -3.74 5.34 9.12
CA GLY A 123 -2.83 6.41 8.71
C GLY A 123 -1.40 5.96 8.43
N VAL A 124 -0.90 4.95 9.15
CA VAL A 124 0.52 4.55 9.08
C VAL A 124 0.77 3.32 8.21
N TRP A 125 -0.27 2.58 7.86
CA TRP A 125 -0.12 1.28 7.21
C TRP A 125 -1.04 1.08 6.00
N ALA A 126 -1.89 2.03 5.64
CA ALA A 126 -2.85 1.92 4.54
C ALA A 126 -2.19 1.53 3.21
N GLY A 127 -1.05 2.13 2.86
CA GLY A 127 -0.34 1.80 1.62
C GLY A 127 0.13 0.33 1.55
N GLN A 128 0.56 -0.24 2.68
CA GLN A 128 0.93 -1.67 2.73
C GLN A 128 -0.30 -2.56 2.64
N ALA A 129 -1.39 -2.20 3.33
CA ALA A 129 -2.66 -2.92 3.24
C ALA A 129 -3.22 -2.90 1.80
N GLN A 130 -3.14 -1.76 1.12
CA GLN A 130 -3.49 -1.62 -0.29
C GLN A 130 -2.64 -2.54 -1.18
N ALA A 131 -1.31 -2.53 -1.00
CA ALA A 131 -0.41 -3.40 -1.76
C ALA A 131 -0.74 -4.89 -1.54
N MET A 132 -1.05 -5.29 -0.31
CA MET A 132 -1.48 -6.64 0.02
C MET A 132 -2.81 -7.00 -0.67
N ARG A 133 -3.74 -6.05 -0.76
CA ARG A 133 -5.01 -6.25 -1.46
C ARG A 133 -4.80 -6.44 -2.97
N LEU A 134 -3.92 -5.62 -3.57
CA LEU A 134 -3.59 -5.69 -5.00
C LEU A 134 -2.94 -7.03 -5.41
N VAL A 135 -2.20 -7.69 -4.53
CA VAL A 135 -1.67 -9.04 -4.78
C VAL A 135 -2.70 -10.14 -4.47
N GLY A 136 -3.96 -9.79 -4.20
CA GLY A 136 -5.08 -10.72 -4.04
C GLY A 136 -5.21 -11.33 -2.65
N LEU A 137 -4.61 -10.74 -1.61
CA LEU A 137 -4.87 -11.14 -0.23
C LEU A 137 -6.24 -10.65 0.23
N SER A 138 -6.97 -11.48 0.97
CA SER A 138 -8.29 -11.11 1.48
C SER A 138 -8.22 -10.11 2.63
N ASP A 139 -9.32 -9.40 2.83
CA ASP A 139 -9.51 -8.48 3.96
C ASP A 139 -9.24 -9.15 5.31
N LYS A 140 -9.60 -10.46 5.45
CA LYS A 140 -9.35 -11.24 6.67
C LYS A 140 -7.86 -11.34 6.99
N VAL A 141 -7.02 -11.59 5.99
CA VAL A 141 -5.55 -11.65 6.15
C VAL A 141 -5.02 -10.26 6.52
N ILE A 142 -5.46 -9.23 5.82
CA ILE A 142 -5.04 -7.84 6.07
C ILE A 142 -5.37 -7.44 7.52
N LEU A 143 -6.58 -7.71 7.98
CA LEU A 143 -7.01 -7.40 9.33
C LEU A 143 -6.25 -8.21 10.39
N ALA A 144 -5.97 -9.48 10.15
CA ALA A 144 -5.16 -10.29 11.05
C ALA A 144 -3.73 -9.72 11.22
N VAL A 145 -3.10 -9.28 10.14
CA VAL A 145 -1.80 -8.60 10.18
C VAL A 145 -1.92 -7.29 10.96
N ALA A 146 -2.93 -6.47 10.67
CA ALA A 146 -3.15 -5.20 11.35
C ALA A 146 -3.38 -5.38 12.87
N GLN A 147 -4.14 -6.40 13.28
CA GLN A 147 -4.39 -6.74 14.68
C GLN A 147 -3.10 -7.15 15.42
N ARG A 148 -2.23 -7.92 14.79
CA ARG A 148 -0.95 -8.28 15.39
C ARG A 148 -0.02 -7.08 15.51
N ARG A 149 0.03 -6.24 14.46
CA ARG A 149 0.81 -4.99 14.47
C ARG A 149 0.35 -4.04 15.58
N SER A 150 -0.96 -3.86 15.75
CA SER A 150 -1.50 -2.98 16.79
C SER A 150 -1.14 -3.42 18.21
N LYS A 151 -0.82 -4.72 18.38
CA LYS A 151 -0.33 -5.32 19.64
C LYS A 151 1.20 -5.37 19.75
N GLY A 152 1.93 -4.84 18.77
CA GLY A 152 3.39 -4.91 18.70
C GLY A 152 3.93 -6.33 18.51
N LEU A 153 3.12 -7.26 18.01
CA LEU A 153 3.53 -8.65 17.76
C LEU A 153 4.23 -8.79 16.41
N PRO A 154 5.18 -9.71 16.27
CA PRO A 154 5.82 -10.00 15.00
C PRO A 154 4.80 -10.39 13.92
N VAL A 155 5.00 -9.90 12.70
CA VAL A 155 4.18 -10.21 11.53
C VAL A 155 5.07 -10.49 10.33
N LEU A 156 4.58 -11.31 9.40
CA LEU A 156 5.18 -11.45 8.09
C LEU A 156 5.11 -10.12 7.32
N SER A 157 6.16 -9.80 6.59
CA SER A 157 6.16 -8.61 5.72
C SER A 157 5.12 -8.73 4.61
N GLY A 158 4.62 -7.60 4.11
CA GLY A 158 3.71 -7.59 2.96
C GLY A 158 4.30 -8.26 1.73
N VAL A 159 5.61 -8.13 1.53
CA VAL A 159 6.35 -8.81 0.47
C VAL A 159 6.26 -10.33 0.64
N LYS A 160 6.55 -10.85 1.84
CA LYS A 160 6.51 -12.28 2.12
C LYS A 160 5.10 -12.86 1.99
N LEU A 161 4.09 -12.12 2.40
CA LEU A 161 2.69 -12.52 2.21
C LEU A 161 2.32 -12.58 0.71
N GLY A 162 2.81 -11.64 -0.09
CA GLY A 162 2.67 -11.67 -1.56
C GLY A 162 3.38 -12.86 -2.19
N GLU A 163 4.59 -13.18 -1.76
CA GLU A 163 5.34 -14.36 -2.21
C GLU A 163 4.59 -15.66 -1.90
N LEU A 164 4.02 -15.80 -0.70
CA LEU A 164 3.17 -16.93 -0.32
C LEU A 164 1.97 -17.08 -1.26
N LYS A 165 1.28 -15.96 -1.53
CA LYS A 165 0.14 -15.93 -2.45
C LYS A 165 0.53 -16.37 -3.85
N ASN A 166 1.63 -15.83 -4.38
CA ASN A 166 2.17 -16.19 -5.70
C ASN A 166 2.66 -17.65 -5.77
N ALA A 167 3.12 -18.22 -4.68
CA ALA A 167 3.47 -19.66 -4.58
C ALA A 167 2.22 -20.56 -4.45
N GLY A 168 1.01 -20.01 -4.55
CA GLY A 168 -0.24 -20.74 -4.51
C GLY A 168 -0.73 -21.10 -3.11
N ALA A 169 -0.26 -20.39 -2.07
CA ALA A 169 -0.83 -20.54 -0.73
C ALA A 169 -2.26 -19.98 -0.71
N SER A 170 -3.19 -20.73 -0.11
CA SER A 170 -4.55 -20.25 0.10
C SER A 170 -4.59 -19.16 1.16
N ASP A 171 -5.58 -18.26 1.08
CA ASP A 171 -5.79 -17.25 2.12
C ASP A 171 -6.00 -17.86 3.51
N ALA A 172 -6.64 -19.03 3.59
CA ALA A 172 -6.82 -19.75 4.85
C ALA A 172 -5.46 -20.15 5.49
N LEU A 173 -4.54 -20.67 4.68
CA LEU A 173 -3.21 -21.02 5.15
C LEU A 173 -2.40 -19.77 5.54
N ILE A 174 -2.44 -18.72 4.71
CA ILE A 174 -1.75 -17.46 5.01
C ILE A 174 -2.29 -16.86 6.31
N LEU A 175 -3.62 -16.87 6.49
CA LEU A 175 -4.27 -16.39 7.71
C LEU A 175 -3.79 -17.19 8.94
N GLU A 176 -3.74 -18.51 8.83
CA GLU A 176 -3.25 -19.37 9.90
C GLU A 176 -1.78 -19.06 10.25
N MET A 177 -0.89 -18.92 9.27
CA MET A 177 0.50 -18.53 9.47
C MET A 177 0.63 -17.18 10.17
N VAL A 178 -0.17 -16.20 9.75
CA VAL A 178 -0.22 -14.87 10.39
C VAL A 178 -0.69 -15.02 11.84
N GLN A 179 -1.77 -15.76 12.11
CA GLN A 179 -2.35 -15.91 13.45
C GLN A 179 -1.38 -16.61 14.41
N ARG A 180 -0.67 -17.65 13.97
CA ARG A 180 0.38 -18.32 14.73
C ARG A 180 1.59 -17.43 15.00
N GLY A 181 1.83 -16.45 14.14
CA GLY A 181 3.02 -15.61 14.17
C GLY A 181 4.25 -16.30 13.58
N ASP A 182 4.02 -17.04 12.50
CA ASP A 182 5.10 -17.74 11.80
C ASP A 182 6.19 -16.74 11.34
N SER A 183 7.44 -17.22 11.32
CA SER A 183 8.58 -16.41 10.90
C SER A 183 8.70 -16.29 9.39
N GLU A 184 9.44 -15.29 8.92
CA GLU A 184 9.83 -15.14 7.51
C GLU A 184 10.52 -16.42 6.99
N GLN A 185 11.31 -17.09 7.84
CA GLN A 185 11.99 -18.34 7.49
C GLN A 185 10.99 -19.49 7.28
N THR A 186 9.98 -19.61 8.14
CA THR A 186 8.91 -20.61 7.97
C THR A 186 8.17 -20.41 6.67
N ALA A 187 7.80 -19.18 6.36
CA ALA A 187 7.16 -18.82 5.10
C ALA A 187 8.05 -19.13 3.89
N SER A 188 9.35 -18.82 3.96
CA SER A 188 10.30 -19.13 2.88
C SER A 188 10.48 -20.62 2.65
N ASN A 189 10.49 -21.42 3.71
CA ASN A 189 10.57 -22.88 3.60
C ASN A 189 9.33 -23.46 2.90
N TYR A 190 8.14 -22.94 3.23
CA TYR A 190 6.91 -23.34 2.54
C TYR A 190 6.97 -23.01 1.05
N ILE A 191 7.38 -21.80 0.68
CA ILE A 191 7.51 -21.36 -0.72
C ILE A 191 8.50 -22.28 -1.46
N ALA A 192 9.66 -22.55 -0.87
CA ALA A 192 10.68 -23.43 -1.47
C ALA A 192 10.17 -24.86 -1.68
N GLN A 193 9.37 -25.39 -0.75
CA GLN A 193 8.76 -26.71 -0.88
C GLN A 193 7.73 -26.74 -2.01
N ARG A 194 6.88 -25.73 -2.12
CA ARG A 194 5.88 -25.60 -3.19
C ARG A 194 6.53 -25.49 -4.56
N ASN A 195 7.57 -24.67 -4.70
CA ASN A 195 8.28 -24.50 -5.95
C ASN A 195 8.98 -25.80 -6.41
N ARG A 196 9.54 -26.57 -5.47
CA ARG A 196 10.10 -27.90 -5.77
C ARG A 196 9.04 -28.89 -6.23
N ALA A 197 7.87 -28.89 -5.59
CA ALA A 197 6.76 -29.74 -6.00
C ALA A 197 6.23 -29.38 -7.39
N ALA A 198 6.14 -28.09 -7.72
CA ALA A 198 5.72 -27.61 -9.03
C ALA A 198 6.75 -27.90 -10.14
N GLY A 199 8.06 -27.78 -9.83
CA GLY A 199 9.16 -28.08 -10.78
C GLY A 199 9.38 -29.57 -11.00
N GLY A 200 9.02 -30.43 -10.04
CA GLY A 200 9.18 -31.88 -10.12
C GLY A 200 8.29 -32.59 -11.14
N HIS A 201 7.25 -31.94 -11.63
CA HIS A 201 6.37 -32.52 -12.65
C HIS A 201 6.84 -32.31 -14.10
N ASN A 202 7.92 -31.57 -14.37
CA ASN A 202 8.36 -31.23 -15.72
C ASN A 202 9.56 -32.04 -16.22
N PHE A 203 10.06 -33.06 -15.51
CA PHE A 203 11.19 -33.88 -15.97
C PHE A 203 10.88 -35.38 -15.94
N VAL A 204 9.83 -35.81 -16.66
CA VAL A 204 9.82 -37.15 -17.19
C VAL A 204 10.17 -37.05 -18.68
N PHE A 205 11.45 -36.89 -18.96
CA PHE A 205 11.95 -37.17 -20.31
C PHE A 205 11.76 -38.66 -20.56
N GLN A 206 10.73 -39.01 -21.35
CA GLN A 206 10.64 -40.31 -21.98
C GLN A 206 11.78 -40.41 -22.99
N GLY A 207 12.92 -40.92 -22.54
CA GLY A 207 13.96 -41.41 -23.39
C GLY A 207 13.46 -42.64 -24.14
N HIS A 208 12.85 -42.46 -25.31
CA HIS A 208 12.60 -43.55 -26.26
C HIS A 208 13.96 -43.94 -26.82
N GLY A 209 14.52 -44.99 -26.23
CA GLY A 209 15.67 -45.70 -26.79
C GLY A 209 15.31 -46.28 -28.14
N HIS A 210 15.84 -45.69 -29.22
CA HIS A 210 15.91 -46.38 -30.52
C HIS A 210 16.88 -47.53 -30.39
N LYS A 211 16.35 -48.76 -30.24
CA LYS A 211 17.09 -49.99 -30.60
C LYS A 211 17.23 -50.01 -32.12
N LYS A 212 18.46 -49.84 -32.61
CA LYS A 212 18.83 -50.25 -33.97
C LYS A 212 19.08 -51.75 -33.98
N SER A 213 18.32 -52.45 -34.80
CA SER A 213 18.60 -53.80 -35.32
C SER A 213 19.58 -53.71 -36.46
#